data_14c796c2d76004ee8daf856f67e45811
#
_entry.id   14c796c2d76004ee8daf856f67e45811
#
_cell.length_a   1.000
_cell.length_b   1.000
_cell.length_c   1.000
_cell.angle_alpha   90.00
_cell.angle_beta   90.00
_cell.angle_gamma   90.00
#
_symmetry.space_group_name_H-M   'P 1'
#
loop_
_entity.id
_entity.type
_entity.pdbx_description
1 polymer ?
#
loop_
_entity_poly.entity_id
_entity_poly.type
_entity_poly.pdbx_seq_one_letter_code
_entity_poly.pdbx_strand_id
1 'polypeptide(L)'
;MKALFIRCYGRLTPDMLCGGLIDMGVPPVYLKARLRDAGASDHFLEKANAEAQFSAHYFHIPDSGDSAPLTYGMLLEKWRGLCAASGAAWEKAGEKVLSLVRTENGEDDLRALAVRPEDAVSLFCFLAGVEYLDAEALFTCPFEVGPGTTAAGKKVESILVRAGSTAGLPIPADGISPFAAAMLEALSEDFTPMDGRFLLDSTAYGSASSESPDGENTAALYLGYFTERQDSLFGRQMKVFGTKQDLLF
;
A
#
# COMPACT_ATOMS: atom_id res chain seq x y z
N MET A 1 4.91 20.07 2.19
CA MET A 1 4.11 19.20 1.32
C MET A 1 3.15 18.37 2.15
N LYS A 2 1.98 18.04 1.63
CA LYS A 2 1.03 17.15 2.29
C LYS A 2 1.52 15.72 2.11
N ALA A 3 1.66 14.97 3.18
CA ALA A 3 2.27 13.65 3.17
C ALA A 3 1.42 12.61 3.90
N LEU A 4 1.45 11.38 3.40
CA LEU A 4 0.85 10.22 4.02
C LEU A 4 1.96 9.31 4.55
N PHE A 5 1.95 9.02 5.85
CA PHE A 5 2.82 8.05 6.50
C PHE A 5 2.08 6.75 6.75
N ILE A 6 2.73 5.63 6.47
CA ILE A 6 2.22 4.28 6.75
C ILE A 6 3.05 3.68 7.88
N ARG A 7 2.39 3.08 8.86
CA ARG A 7 3.03 2.32 9.94
C ARG A 7 2.44 0.93 10.02
N CYS A 8 3.31 -0.07 9.90
CA CYS A 8 2.98 -1.47 10.09
C CYS A 8 3.28 -1.87 11.54
N TYR A 9 2.38 -2.65 12.16
CA TYR A 9 2.56 -3.16 13.52
C TYR A 9 2.74 -4.67 13.58
N GLY A 10 2.28 -5.39 12.57
CA GLY A 10 2.36 -6.83 12.50
C GLY A 10 1.96 -7.32 11.10
N ARG A 11 0.68 -7.59 10.91
CA ARG A 11 0.17 -8.00 9.59
C ARG A 11 0.00 -6.79 8.66
N LEU A 12 0.29 -7.00 7.37
CA LEU A 12 0.02 -6.00 6.34
C LEU A 12 -0.43 -6.64 5.04
N THR A 13 -1.57 -6.16 4.51
CA THR A 13 -2.10 -6.53 3.20
C THR A 13 -2.47 -5.27 2.42
N PRO A 14 -2.59 -5.33 1.06
CA PRO A 14 -3.07 -4.19 0.28
C PRO A 14 -4.45 -3.70 0.73
N ASP A 15 -5.33 -4.63 1.09
CA ASP A 15 -6.69 -4.33 1.55
C ASP A 15 -6.68 -3.48 2.84
N MET A 16 -5.76 -3.73 3.78
CA MET A 16 -5.62 -2.92 5.00
C MET A 16 -5.25 -1.47 4.69
N LEU A 17 -4.41 -1.24 3.69
CA LEU A 17 -4.06 0.12 3.27
C LEU A 17 -5.27 0.86 2.71
N CYS A 18 -6.11 0.17 1.92
CA CYS A 18 -7.38 0.72 1.41
C CYS A 18 -8.37 1.01 2.56
N GLY A 19 -8.49 0.08 3.51
CA GLY A 19 -9.31 0.28 4.71
C GLY A 19 -8.91 1.53 5.49
N GLY A 20 -7.60 1.72 5.70
CA GLY A 20 -7.08 2.92 6.35
C GLY A 20 -7.38 4.22 5.60
N LEU A 21 -7.38 4.21 4.26
CA LEU A 21 -7.78 5.39 3.48
C LEU A 21 -9.28 5.71 3.63
N ILE A 22 -10.14 4.67 3.69
CA ILE A 22 -11.58 4.87 3.94
C ILE A 22 -11.79 5.43 5.35
N ASP A 23 -11.11 4.90 6.35
CA ASP A 23 -11.15 5.42 7.74
C ASP A 23 -10.66 6.87 7.82
N MET A 24 -9.72 7.26 6.94
CA MET A 24 -9.21 8.63 6.80
C MET A 24 -10.20 9.59 6.10
N GLY A 25 -11.30 9.07 5.58
CA GLY A 25 -12.35 9.87 4.97
C GLY A 25 -12.46 9.75 3.44
N VAL A 26 -11.74 8.84 2.80
CA VAL A 26 -11.97 8.52 1.38
C VAL A 26 -13.33 7.83 1.23
N PRO A 27 -14.31 8.43 0.51
CA PRO A 27 -15.64 7.83 0.42
C PRO A 27 -15.60 6.52 -0.39
N PRO A 28 -16.20 5.41 0.10
CA PRO A 28 -16.30 4.18 -0.67
C PRO A 28 -16.96 4.36 -2.04
N VAL A 29 -17.93 5.27 -2.13
CA VAL A 29 -18.62 5.60 -3.39
C VAL A 29 -17.66 6.19 -4.43
N TYR A 30 -16.64 6.94 -4.00
CA TYR A 30 -15.60 7.46 -4.89
C TYR A 30 -14.76 6.32 -5.46
N LEU A 31 -14.29 5.40 -4.62
CA LEU A 31 -13.51 4.24 -5.07
C LEU A 31 -14.31 3.37 -6.05
N LYS A 32 -15.61 3.14 -5.78
CA LYS A 32 -16.52 2.42 -6.68
C LYS A 32 -16.67 3.13 -8.03
N ALA A 33 -16.77 4.45 -8.03
CA ALA A 33 -16.84 5.21 -9.28
C ALA A 33 -15.55 5.06 -10.09
N ARG A 34 -14.39 5.20 -9.45
CA ARG A 34 -13.07 5.02 -10.11
C ARG A 34 -12.90 3.62 -10.71
N LEU A 35 -13.34 2.57 -10.00
CA LEU A 35 -13.31 1.19 -10.52
C LEU A 35 -14.21 1.02 -11.73
N ARG A 36 -15.43 1.56 -11.72
CA ARG A 36 -16.34 1.54 -12.88
C ARG A 36 -15.76 2.26 -14.08
N ASP A 37 -15.16 3.43 -13.88
CA ASP A 37 -14.50 4.20 -14.94
C ASP A 37 -13.32 3.43 -15.55
N ALA A 38 -12.64 2.62 -14.75
CA ALA A 38 -11.60 1.70 -15.20
C ALA A 38 -12.13 0.38 -15.82
N GLY A 39 -13.45 0.21 -15.93
CA GLY A 39 -14.07 -1.01 -16.47
C GLY A 39 -13.92 -2.23 -15.54
N ALA A 40 -13.58 -2.02 -14.27
CA ALA A 40 -13.46 -3.06 -13.28
C ALA A 40 -14.74 -3.26 -12.46
N SER A 41 -14.85 -4.42 -11.78
CA SER A 41 -15.90 -4.62 -10.80
C SER A 41 -15.77 -3.62 -9.66
N ASP A 42 -16.87 -2.95 -9.33
CA ASP A 42 -16.96 -2.02 -8.19
C ASP A 42 -17.39 -2.71 -6.89
N HIS A 43 -17.38 -4.05 -6.89
CA HIS A 43 -17.76 -4.85 -5.73
C HIS A 43 -16.59 -5.06 -4.79
N PHE A 44 -16.66 -4.45 -3.61
CA PHE A 44 -15.81 -4.74 -2.47
C PHE A 44 -16.63 -4.70 -1.17
N LEU A 45 -16.15 -5.40 -0.17
CA LEU A 45 -16.69 -5.39 1.17
C LEU A 45 -15.99 -4.32 1.99
N GLU A 46 -16.75 -3.54 2.75
CA GLU A 46 -16.21 -2.55 3.66
C GLU A 46 -17.06 -2.52 4.94
N LYS A 47 -16.39 -2.31 6.07
CA LYS A 47 -17.07 -2.24 7.37
C LYS A 47 -16.23 -1.40 8.34
N ALA A 48 -16.87 -0.39 8.93
CA ALA A 48 -16.27 0.29 10.07
C ALA A 48 -16.40 -0.63 11.30
N ASN A 49 -15.24 -0.93 11.91
CA ASN A 49 -15.17 -1.69 13.14
C ASN A 49 -14.83 -0.70 14.26
N ALA A 50 -15.82 -0.37 15.08
CA ALA A 50 -15.64 0.47 16.26
C ALA A 50 -15.73 -0.41 17.50
N GLU A 51 -14.61 -0.68 18.15
CA GLU A 51 -14.57 -1.22 19.50
C GLU A 51 -14.19 -0.11 20.50
N ALA A 52 -14.46 -0.32 21.78
CA ALA A 52 -14.42 0.71 22.82
C ALA A 52 -13.07 1.47 22.96
N GLN A 53 -11.98 0.96 22.39
CA GLN A 53 -10.65 1.56 22.49
C GLN A 53 -10.01 1.88 21.14
N PHE A 54 -10.57 1.37 20.01
CA PHE A 54 -9.93 1.43 18.74
C PHE A 54 -10.95 1.30 17.59
N SER A 55 -10.90 2.22 16.64
CA SER A 55 -11.70 2.17 15.42
C SER A 55 -10.78 1.88 14.25
N ALA A 56 -11.15 0.92 13.41
CA ALA A 56 -10.44 0.62 12.18
C ALA A 56 -11.43 0.25 11.07
N HIS A 57 -11.09 0.52 9.82
CA HIS A 57 -11.92 0.16 8.69
C HIS A 57 -11.41 -1.12 8.02
N TYR A 58 -12.30 -2.10 7.89
CA TYR A 58 -12.08 -3.29 7.09
C TYR A 58 -12.44 -2.99 5.63
N PHE A 59 -11.57 -3.39 4.72
CA PHE A 59 -11.80 -3.37 3.29
C PHE A 59 -11.33 -4.70 2.71
N HIS A 60 -12.07 -5.28 1.77
CA HIS A 60 -11.69 -6.52 1.12
C HIS A 60 -12.31 -6.63 -0.27
N ILE A 61 -11.50 -6.96 -1.23
CA ILE A 61 -11.96 -7.35 -2.57
C ILE A 61 -12.10 -8.87 -2.59
N PRO A 62 -13.34 -9.39 -2.74
CA PRO A 62 -13.58 -10.83 -2.76
C PRO A 62 -12.79 -11.50 -3.88
N ASP A 63 -12.23 -12.66 -3.58
CA ASP A 63 -11.56 -13.51 -4.56
C ASP A 63 -12.51 -13.84 -5.72
N SER A 64 -12.02 -13.76 -6.94
CA SER A 64 -12.74 -14.12 -8.16
C SER A 64 -13.08 -15.61 -8.23
N GLY A 65 -12.50 -16.44 -7.33
CA GLY A 65 -12.68 -17.89 -7.32
C GLY A 65 -11.91 -18.59 -8.44
N ASP A 66 -11.17 -17.87 -9.26
CA ASP A 66 -10.34 -18.44 -10.30
C ASP A 66 -9.12 -19.12 -9.68
N SER A 67 -8.95 -20.42 -9.94
CA SER A 67 -7.83 -21.24 -9.47
C SER A 67 -6.71 -21.36 -10.50
N ALA A 68 -6.82 -20.73 -11.67
CA ALA A 68 -5.79 -20.77 -12.69
C ALA A 68 -4.48 -20.12 -12.19
N PRO A 69 -3.31 -20.59 -12.64
CA PRO A 69 -2.04 -19.96 -12.31
C PRO A 69 -2.02 -18.47 -12.65
N LEU A 70 -1.48 -17.67 -11.74
CA LEU A 70 -1.33 -16.23 -11.92
C LEU A 70 0.11 -15.90 -12.29
N THR A 71 0.36 -15.56 -13.56
CA THR A 71 1.69 -15.12 -13.99
C THR A 71 1.89 -13.62 -13.83
N TYR A 72 3.15 -13.18 -13.83
CA TYR A 72 3.48 -11.75 -13.84
C TYR A 72 2.86 -11.02 -15.05
N GLY A 73 2.89 -11.66 -16.24
CA GLY A 73 2.30 -11.07 -17.44
C GLY A 73 0.80 -10.81 -17.31
N MET A 74 0.04 -11.77 -16.76
CA MET A 74 -1.40 -11.62 -16.51
C MET A 74 -1.69 -10.49 -15.52
N LEU A 75 -0.90 -10.39 -14.45
CA LEU A 75 -1.06 -9.35 -13.45
C LEU A 75 -0.75 -7.96 -14.03
N LEU A 76 0.29 -7.88 -14.86
CA LEU A 76 0.68 -6.65 -15.56
C LEU A 76 -0.39 -6.22 -16.58
N GLU A 77 -0.95 -7.15 -17.34
CA GLU A 77 -2.03 -6.87 -18.29
C GLU A 77 -3.28 -6.34 -17.57
N LYS A 78 -3.66 -7.01 -16.47
CA LYS A 78 -4.76 -6.54 -15.60
C LYS A 78 -4.51 -5.12 -15.08
N TRP A 79 -3.28 -4.85 -14.61
CA TRP A 79 -2.90 -3.52 -14.14
C TRP A 79 -3.03 -2.45 -15.23
N ARG A 80 -2.48 -2.71 -16.42
CA ARG A 80 -2.58 -1.79 -17.56
C ARG A 80 -4.02 -1.53 -17.97
N GLY A 81 -4.86 -2.57 -17.93
CA GLY A 81 -6.30 -2.42 -18.17
C GLY A 81 -6.95 -1.45 -17.18
N LEU A 82 -6.64 -1.56 -15.89
CA LEU A 82 -7.14 -0.65 -14.85
C LEU A 82 -6.66 0.80 -15.06
N CYS A 83 -5.43 0.98 -15.53
CA CYS A 83 -4.84 2.31 -15.71
C CYS A 83 -5.22 3.00 -17.02
N ALA A 84 -5.86 2.32 -17.96
CA ALA A 84 -6.15 2.87 -19.28
C ALA A 84 -6.86 4.23 -19.27
N ALA A 85 -7.68 4.49 -18.24
CA ALA A 85 -8.38 5.76 -18.04
C ALA A 85 -7.70 6.70 -17.01
N SER A 86 -6.62 6.26 -16.34
CA SER A 86 -6.05 6.98 -15.17
C SER A 86 -4.71 7.67 -15.46
N GLY A 87 -4.13 7.42 -16.62
CA GLY A 87 -2.91 8.08 -17.07
C GLY A 87 -1.61 7.36 -16.76
N ALA A 88 -0.56 7.78 -17.47
CA ALA A 88 0.76 7.11 -17.49
C ALA A 88 1.51 7.10 -16.14
N ALA A 89 1.22 8.04 -15.23
CA ALA A 89 1.88 8.09 -13.92
C ALA A 89 1.47 6.90 -13.04
N TRP A 90 0.18 6.55 -13.03
CA TRP A 90 -0.32 5.40 -12.29
C TRP A 90 0.18 4.09 -12.88
N GLU A 91 0.21 4.00 -14.23
CA GLU A 91 0.75 2.82 -14.91
C GLU A 91 2.19 2.53 -14.47
N LYS A 92 3.06 3.53 -14.51
CA LYS A 92 4.47 3.42 -14.07
C LYS A 92 4.61 3.06 -12.58
N ALA A 93 3.82 3.70 -11.71
CA ALA A 93 3.85 3.43 -10.28
C ALA A 93 3.50 1.96 -10.00
N GLY A 94 2.44 1.45 -10.60
CA GLY A 94 2.05 0.05 -10.44
C GLY A 94 3.02 -0.92 -11.09
N GLU A 95 3.56 -0.64 -12.28
CA GLU A 95 4.60 -1.46 -12.90
C GLU A 95 5.83 -1.60 -11.99
N LYS A 96 6.20 -0.54 -11.26
CA LYS A 96 7.26 -0.59 -10.26
C LYS A 96 6.90 -1.54 -9.11
N VAL A 97 5.67 -1.48 -8.59
CA VAL A 97 5.18 -2.41 -7.56
C VAL A 97 5.21 -3.83 -8.09
N LEU A 98 4.63 -4.08 -9.26
CA LEU A 98 4.53 -5.43 -9.85
C LEU A 98 5.92 -6.03 -10.12
N SER A 99 6.89 -5.22 -10.53
CA SER A 99 8.25 -5.70 -10.79
C SER A 99 8.93 -6.30 -9.56
N LEU A 100 8.59 -5.83 -8.37
CA LEU A 100 9.13 -6.33 -7.10
C LEU A 100 8.56 -7.69 -6.71
N VAL A 101 7.32 -8.02 -7.10
CA VAL A 101 6.74 -9.34 -6.82
C VAL A 101 7.10 -10.38 -7.89
N ARG A 102 7.71 -9.96 -8.98
CA ARG A 102 8.13 -10.87 -10.06
C ARG A 102 9.10 -11.93 -9.52
N THR A 103 8.95 -13.16 -10.00
CA THR A 103 9.90 -14.26 -9.81
C THR A 103 11.03 -14.20 -10.85
N GLU A 104 12.12 -14.90 -10.60
CA GLU A 104 13.27 -14.91 -11.53
C GLU A 104 12.87 -15.42 -12.93
N ASN A 105 12.02 -16.44 -13.01
CA ASN A 105 11.56 -17.02 -14.26
C ASN A 105 10.43 -16.19 -14.93
N GLY A 106 9.72 -15.34 -14.16
CA GLY A 106 8.64 -14.48 -14.66
C GLY A 106 7.35 -15.20 -15.06
N GLU A 107 7.39 -16.53 -15.17
CA GLU A 107 6.25 -17.38 -15.55
C GLU A 107 5.73 -18.23 -14.38
N ASP A 108 6.40 -18.15 -13.21
CA ASP A 108 5.97 -18.89 -12.03
C ASP A 108 4.61 -18.39 -11.54
N ASP A 109 3.86 -19.30 -10.92
CA ASP A 109 2.57 -18.95 -10.32
C ASP A 109 2.78 -18.07 -9.08
N LEU A 110 2.43 -16.79 -9.19
CA LEU A 110 2.53 -15.81 -8.11
C LEU A 110 1.61 -16.13 -6.91
N ARG A 111 0.61 -17.01 -7.08
CA ARG A 111 -0.21 -17.50 -5.97
C ARG A 111 0.61 -18.27 -4.95
N ALA A 112 1.70 -18.93 -5.38
CA ALA A 112 2.66 -19.54 -4.46
C ALA A 112 3.33 -18.52 -3.51
N LEU A 113 3.32 -17.24 -3.88
CA LEU A 113 3.77 -16.12 -3.06
C LEU A 113 2.59 -15.41 -2.37
N ALA A 114 1.40 -16.01 -2.31
CA ALA A 114 0.18 -15.39 -1.79
C ALA A 114 -0.18 -14.05 -2.46
N VAL A 115 0.17 -13.86 -3.74
CA VAL A 115 -0.26 -12.73 -4.57
C VAL A 115 -1.56 -13.12 -5.28
N ARG A 116 -2.55 -12.21 -5.23
CA ARG A 116 -3.87 -12.42 -5.83
C ARG A 116 -4.07 -11.46 -7.01
N PRO A 117 -4.90 -11.83 -8.01
CA PRO A 117 -5.30 -10.89 -9.07
C PRO A 117 -5.97 -9.62 -8.51
N GLU A 118 -6.65 -9.74 -7.38
CA GLU A 118 -7.36 -8.67 -6.67
C GLU A 118 -6.39 -7.63 -6.05
N ASP A 119 -5.13 -8.00 -5.79
CA ASP A 119 -4.13 -7.09 -5.24
C ASP A 119 -3.83 -5.91 -6.19
N ALA A 120 -3.94 -6.13 -7.52
CA ALA A 120 -3.86 -5.04 -8.49
C ALA A 120 -5.03 -4.06 -8.37
N VAL A 121 -6.23 -4.55 -8.04
CA VAL A 121 -7.41 -3.72 -7.81
C VAL A 121 -7.28 -2.94 -6.51
N SER A 122 -6.75 -3.57 -5.45
CA SER A 122 -6.45 -2.89 -4.18
C SER A 122 -5.39 -1.79 -4.37
N LEU A 123 -4.35 -2.04 -5.17
CA LEU A 123 -3.37 -1.01 -5.54
C LEU A 123 -4.03 0.17 -6.25
N PHE A 124 -4.94 -0.11 -7.20
CA PHE A 124 -5.68 0.93 -7.91
C PHE A 124 -6.54 1.75 -6.95
N CYS A 125 -7.27 1.11 -6.03
CA CYS A 125 -8.06 1.79 -5.01
C CYS A 125 -7.15 2.61 -4.06
N PHE A 126 -5.98 2.09 -3.71
CA PHE A 126 -5.02 2.80 -2.87
C PHE A 126 -4.53 4.09 -3.54
N LEU A 127 -4.11 4.03 -4.79
CA LEU A 127 -3.67 5.21 -5.54
C LEU A 127 -4.81 6.24 -5.71
N ALA A 128 -6.03 5.76 -5.99
CA ALA A 128 -7.21 6.63 -6.05
C ALA A 128 -7.49 7.33 -4.72
N GLY A 129 -7.34 6.62 -3.61
CA GLY A 129 -7.52 7.19 -2.28
C GLY A 129 -6.42 8.21 -1.93
N VAL A 130 -5.16 7.94 -2.27
CA VAL A 130 -4.04 8.88 -2.10
C VAL A 130 -4.28 10.16 -2.92
N GLU A 131 -4.75 10.04 -4.17
CA GLU A 131 -5.14 11.16 -5.01
C GLU A 131 -6.30 11.97 -4.39
N TYR A 132 -7.34 11.28 -3.89
CA TYR A 132 -8.48 11.93 -3.23
C TYR A 132 -8.05 12.75 -2.02
N LEU A 133 -7.12 12.25 -1.23
CA LEU A 133 -6.57 12.94 -0.06
C LEU A 133 -5.60 14.09 -0.44
N ASP A 134 -5.28 14.26 -1.71
CA ASP A 134 -4.29 15.24 -2.20
C ASP A 134 -2.93 15.09 -1.49
N ALA A 135 -2.52 13.85 -1.21
CA ALA A 135 -1.22 13.57 -0.61
C ALA A 135 -0.13 13.60 -1.69
N GLU A 136 0.85 14.48 -1.51
CA GLU A 136 1.92 14.75 -2.48
C GLU A 136 3.10 13.77 -2.32
N ALA A 137 3.25 13.16 -1.13
CA ALA A 137 4.30 12.22 -0.83
C ALA A 137 3.80 11.09 0.07
N LEU A 138 4.40 9.92 -0.07
CA LEU A 138 4.13 8.76 0.76
C LEU A 138 5.41 8.33 1.46
N PHE A 139 5.35 8.14 2.76
CA PHE A 139 6.44 7.66 3.58
C PHE A 139 6.01 6.41 4.35
N THR A 140 6.97 5.56 4.67
CA THR A 140 6.75 4.43 5.57
C THR A 140 7.57 4.63 6.84
N CYS A 141 6.94 4.47 8.00
CA CYS A 141 7.68 4.44 9.27
C CYS A 141 8.61 3.23 9.27
N PRO A 142 9.88 3.38 9.65
CA PRO A 142 10.81 2.26 9.69
C PRO A 142 10.34 1.17 10.64
N PHE A 143 10.59 -0.08 10.29
CA PHE A 143 10.36 -1.25 11.14
C PHE A 143 11.38 -2.33 10.80
N GLU A 144 11.68 -3.18 11.77
CA GLU A 144 12.54 -4.33 11.55
C GLU A 144 11.72 -5.48 10.93
N VAL A 145 12.23 -6.04 9.83
CA VAL A 145 11.64 -7.23 9.19
C VAL A 145 12.29 -8.46 9.80
N GLY A 146 11.49 -9.28 10.48
CA GLY A 146 11.91 -10.56 11.00
C GLY A 146 12.05 -11.64 9.91
N PRO A 147 12.59 -12.80 10.24
CA PRO A 147 12.81 -13.87 9.29
C PRO A 147 11.49 -14.42 8.73
N GLY A 148 11.47 -14.65 7.40
CA GLY A 148 10.40 -15.35 6.70
C GLY A 148 10.62 -16.85 6.65
N THR A 149 9.62 -17.64 7.01
CA THR A 149 9.67 -19.10 7.00
C THR A 149 9.05 -19.69 5.73
N THR A 150 8.11 -18.97 5.12
CA THR A 150 7.43 -19.35 3.88
C THR A 150 8.12 -18.74 2.64
N ALA A 151 7.74 -19.20 1.45
CA ALA A 151 8.19 -18.59 0.19
C ALA A 151 7.78 -17.12 0.10
N ALA A 152 6.55 -16.80 0.54
CA ALA A 152 6.04 -15.43 0.61
C ALA A 152 6.87 -14.58 1.58
N GLY A 153 7.14 -15.05 2.80
CA GLY A 153 7.94 -14.33 3.79
C GLY A 153 9.38 -14.06 3.31
N LYS A 154 10.03 -15.03 2.68
CA LYS A 154 11.37 -14.82 2.06
C LYS A 154 11.33 -13.79 0.94
N LYS A 155 10.24 -13.75 0.18
CA LYS A 155 10.05 -12.71 -0.85
C LYS A 155 9.90 -11.34 -0.21
N VAL A 156 9.16 -11.21 0.90
CA VAL A 156 9.03 -9.96 1.68
C VAL A 156 10.38 -9.46 2.16
N GLU A 157 11.23 -10.33 2.75
CA GLU A 157 12.59 -9.96 3.15
C GLU A 157 13.40 -9.40 1.97
N SER A 158 13.29 -10.03 0.79
CA SER A 158 14.01 -9.57 -0.40
C SER A 158 13.52 -8.23 -0.94
N ILE A 159 12.25 -7.88 -0.71
CA ILE A 159 11.64 -6.63 -1.14
C ILE A 159 11.97 -5.50 -0.17
N LEU A 160 11.77 -5.71 1.14
CA LEU A 160 11.85 -4.66 2.16
C LEU A 160 13.29 -4.42 2.66
N VAL A 161 14.23 -4.27 1.74
CA VAL A 161 15.66 -4.04 2.09
C VAL A 161 15.85 -2.68 2.77
N ARG A 162 15.02 -1.67 2.46
CA ARG A 162 15.11 -0.31 3.00
C ARG A 162 14.32 -0.09 4.27
N ALA A 163 13.56 -1.08 4.75
CA ALA A 163 12.65 -0.87 5.88
C ALA A 163 13.35 -0.34 7.15
N GLY A 164 14.66 -0.58 7.27
CA GLY A 164 15.47 -0.11 8.38
C GLY A 164 15.28 -0.94 9.64
N SER A 165 15.93 -0.52 10.71
CA SER A 165 15.77 -1.11 12.04
C SER A 165 15.24 -0.06 13.00
N THR A 166 14.22 -0.41 13.77
CA THR A 166 13.70 0.41 14.87
C THR A 166 13.89 -0.31 16.20
N ALA A 167 13.91 0.46 17.28
CA ALA A 167 13.89 -0.13 18.63
C ALA A 167 12.52 -0.78 18.89
N GLY A 168 12.39 -2.07 18.59
CA GLY A 168 11.15 -2.82 18.76
C GLY A 168 11.34 -4.30 18.42
N LEU A 169 10.30 -5.09 18.61
CA LEU A 169 10.30 -6.46 18.12
C LEU A 169 10.15 -6.46 16.60
N PRO A 170 10.90 -7.30 15.88
CA PRO A 170 10.78 -7.39 14.44
C PRO A 170 9.40 -7.92 14.04
N ILE A 171 8.85 -7.37 12.98
CA ILE A 171 7.60 -7.84 12.38
C ILE A 171 7.92 -9.09 11.55
N PRO A 172 7.30 -10.25 11.83
CA PRO A 172 7.54 -11.45 11.03
C PRO A 172 7.22 -11.20 9.55
N ALA A 173 8.16 -11.51 8.67
CA ALA A 173 7.94 -11.33 7.23
C ALA A 173 6.72 -12.12 6.71
N ASP A 174 6.41 -13.28 7.32
CA ASP A 174 5.22 -14.08 6.98
C ASP A 174 3.89 -13.38 7.32
N GLY A 175 3.91 -12.33 8.15
CA GLY A 175 2.74 -11.49 8.44
C GLY A 175 2.45 -10.44 7.36
N ILE A 176 3.41 -10.16 6.50
CA ILE A 176 3.31 -9.14 5.46
C ILE A 176 3.07 -9.81 4.11
N SER A 177 2.07 -9.37 3.35
CA SER A 177 1.88 -9.83 1.98
C SER A 177 3.02 -9.32 1.08
N PRO A 178 3.60 -10.14 0.20
CA PRO A 178 4.62 -9.67 -0.75
C PRO A 178 4.16 -8.50 -1.62
N PHE A 179 2.87 -8.45 -1.95
CA PHE A 179 2.33 -7.34 -2.71
C PHE A 179 2.27 -6.05 -1.88
N ALA A 180 1.86 -6.12 -0.62
CA ALA A 180 1.89 -4.96 0.29
C ALA A 180 3.34 -4.48 0.55
N ALA A 181 4.28 -5.41 0.73
CA ALA A 181 5.70 -5.08 0.83
C ALA A 181 6.20 -4.32 -0.41
N ALA A 182 5.81 -4.79 -1.60
CA ALA A 182 6.14 -4.14 -2.86
C ALA A 182 5.51 -2.74 -2.98
N MET A 183 4.28 -2.55 -2.48
CA MET A 183 3.65 -1.22 -2.41
C MET A 183 4.46 -0.29 -1.52
N LEU A 184 4.85 -0.71 -0.31
CA LEU A 184 5.66 0.12 0.59
C LEU A 184 7.00 0.50 -0.06
N GLU A 185 7.73 -0.49 -0.63
CA GLU A 185 9.05 -0.28 -1.20
C GLU A 185 9.03 0.58 -2.47
N ALA A 186 8.01 0.37 -3.31
CA ALA A 186 7.93 1.07 -4.60
C ALA A 186 7.35 2.48 -4.51
N LEU A 187 6.38 2.69 -3.60
CA LEU A 187 5.60 3.92 -3.54
C LEU A 187 6.12 4.90 -2.48
N SER A 188 6.80 4.41 -1.42
CA SER A 188 7.37 5.31 -0.42
C SER A 188 8.59 6.04 -0.94
N GLU A 189 8.66 7.34 -0.70
CA GLU A 189 9.84 8.17 -0.94
C GLU A 189 11.02 7.68 -0.09
N ASP A 190 10.76 7.42 1.20
CA ASP A 190 11.74 6.90 2.13
C ASP A 190 11.07 6.15 3.29
N PHE A 191 11.86 5.32 3.98
CA PHE A 191 11.52 4.76 5.28
C PHE A 191 12.07 5.68 6.36
N THR A 192 11.24 6.56 6.89
CA THR A 192 11.66 7.60 7.83
C THR A 192 10.71 7.72 9.02
N PRO A 193 11.22 7.97 10.25
CA PRO A 193 10.35 8.18 11.39
C PRO A 193 9.58 9.49 11.25
N MET A 194 8.36 9.51 11.77
CA MET A 194 7.64 10.75 11.99
C MET A 194 8.34 11.49 13.14
N ASP A 195 9.06 12.55 12.80
CA ASP A 195 9.72 13.44 13.75
C ASP A 195 9.03 14.81 13.80
N GLY A 196 9.62 15.77 14.51
CA GLY A 196 9.08 17.13 14.65
C GLY A 196 8.93 17.92 13.33
N ARG A 197 9.29 17.33 12.19
CA ARG A 197 9.07 17.92 10.86
C ARG A 197 7.70 17.54 10.27
N PHE A 198 6.99 16.61 10.90
CA PHE A 198 5.65 16.17 10.48
C PHE A 198 4.59 16.74 11.43
N LEU A 199 3.77 17.65 10.90
CA LEU A 199 2.59 18.16 11.59
C LEU A 199 1.41 17.24 11.26
N LEU A 200 1.03 16.40 12.21
CA LEU A 200 -0.08 15.47 12.08
C LEU A 200 -1.41 16.23 11.96
N ASP A 201 -2.21 15.87 10.96
CA ASP A 201 -3.57 16.37 10.74
C ASP A 201 -4.61 15.31 11.14
N SER A 202 -4.46 14.08 10.65
CA SER A 202 -5.38 12.98 10.92
C SER A 202 -4.67 11.63 11.02
N THR A 203 -5.30 10.72 11.76
CA THR A 203 -4.87 9.33 11.93
C THR A 203 -6.01 8.40 11.58
N ALA A 204 -5.70 7.32 10.88
CA ALA A 204 -6.68 6.32 10.47
C ALA A 204 -6.08 4.92 10.53
N TYR A 205 -6.95 3.91 10.59
CA TYR A 205 -6.53 2.52 10.73
C TYR A 205 -7.27 1.61 9.76
N GLY A 206 -6.51 0.77 9.07
CA GLY A 206 -7.06 -0.31 8.27
C GLY A 206 -6.90 -1.65 8.98
N SER A 207 -7.93 -2.47 8.96
CA SER A 207 -7.97 -3.78 9.62
C SER A 207 -7.95 -4.94 8.62
N ALA A 208 -7.28 -6.02 8.98
CA ALA A 208 -7.33 -7.29 8.25
C ALA A 208 -8.57 -8.12 8.61
N SER A 209 -9.29 -7.79 9.68
CA SER A 209 -10.44 -8.52 10.17
C SER A 209 -11.71 -7.68 10.12
N SER A 210 -12.82 -8.30 9.70
CA SER A 210 -14.15 -7.69 9.75
C SER A 210 -14.80 -7.77 11.14
N GLU A 211 -14.21 -8.49 12.10
CA GLU A 211 -14.81 -8.77 13.41
C GLU A 211 -14.20 -7.94 14.52
N SER A 212 -12.90 -8.07 14.77
CA SER A 212 -12.21 -7.34 15.84
C SER A 212 -10.85 -6.87 15.39
N PRO A 213 -10.63 -5.55 15.32
CA PRO A 213 -9.30 -5.03 15.09
C PRO A 213 -8.45 -5.21 16.36
N ASP A 214 -7.29 -5.84 16.22
CA ASP A 214 -6.25 -5.85 17.23
C ASP A 214 -5.00 -5.13 16.69
N GLY A 215 -4.05 -4.80 17.58
CA GLY A 215 -2.86 -4.06 17.19
C GLY A 215 -2.00 -4.77 16.15
N GLU A 216 -2.01 -6.11 16.10
CA GLU A 216 -1.19 -6.89 15.17
C GLU A 216 -1.85 -7.00 13.78
N ASN A 217 -3.17 -6.91 13.72
CA ASN A 217 -3.98 -7.00 12.49
C ASN A 217 -4.39 -5.62 11.94
N THR A 218 -3.65 -4.57 12.28
CA THR A 218 -3.92 -3.21 11.82
C THR A 218 -2.71 -2.53 11.22
N ALA A 219 -2.98 -1.68 10.23
CA ALA A 219 -2.05 -0.70 9.69
C ALA A 219 -2.53 0.70 10.06
N ALA A 220 -1.65 1.56 10.54
CA ALA A 220 -1.97 2.95 10.78
C ALA A 220 -1.50 3.82 9.62
N LEU A 221 -2.35 4.77 9.25
CA LEU A 221 -2.08 5.81 8.28
C LEU A 221 -2.15 7.17 8.98
N TYR A 222 -1.19 8.03 8.69
CA TYR A 222 -1.11 9.37 9.26
C TYR A 222 -1.01 10.37 8.13
N LEU A 223 -1.99 11.26 8.04
CA LEU A 223 -2.00 12.35 7.07
C LEU A 223 -1.59 13.66 7.76
N GLY A 224 -0.78 14.46 7.10
CA GLY A 224 -0.32 15.72 7.67
C GLY A 224 0.61 16.47 6.73
N TYR A 225 1.33 17.42 7.30
CA TYR A 225 2.25 18.28 6.57
C TYR A 225 3.68 18.00 6.96
N PHE A 226 4.50 17.61 6.00
CA PHE A 226 5.92 17.35 6.18
C PHE A 226 6.76 18.55 5.70
N THR A 227 7.69 19.00 6.53
CA THR A 227 8.61 20.10 6.24
C THR A 227 10.03 19.54 6.11
N GLU A 228 10.63 19.69 4.95
CA GLU A 228 12.04 19.38 4.77
C GLU A 228 12.92 20.36 5.56
N ARG A 229 13.96 19.84 6.21
CA ARG A 229 15.03 20.70 6.71
C ARG A 229 15.80 21.30 5.54
N GLN A 230 15.88 22.62 5.47
CA GLN A 230 16.75 23.34 4.51
C GLN A 230 18.27 23.08 4.72
N ASP A 231 18.65 22.33 5.75
CA ASP A 231 20.03 22.21 6.22
C ASP A 231 20.81 20.99 5.66
N SER A 232 20.29 20.23 4.72
CA SER A 232 21.13 19.20 4.08
C SER A 232 21.93 19.77 2.91
N LEU A 233 23.07 20.36 3.18
CA LEU A 233 24.14 20.69 2.21
C LEU A 233 24.69 19.44 1.47
N PHE A 234 24.13 18.28 1.67
CA PHE A 234 24.47 17.05 0.95
C PHE A 234 23.20 16.55 0.24
N GLY A 235 23.13 16.93 -1.05
CA GLY A 235 22.03 16.62 -1.94
C GLY A 235 21.73 15.13 -2.06
N ARG A 236 20.78 14.63 -1.29
CA ARG A 236 19.91 13.58 -1.77
C ARG A 236 18.83 14.28 -2.60
N GLN A 237 18.88 14.13 -3.90
CA GLN A 237 17.73 14.43 -4.73
C GLN A 237 16.59 13.54 -4.25
N MET A 238 15.68 14.08 -3.45
CA MET A 238 14.42 13.42 -3.21
C MET A 238 13.74 13.26 -4.57
N LYS A 239 13.38 12.04 -4.88
CA LYS A 239 12.48 11.76 -5.99
C LYS A 239 11.09 12.15 -5.50
N VAL A 240 10.74 13.40 -5.59
CA VAL A 240 9.38 13.87 -5.44
C VAL A 240 8.55 13.05 -6.44
N PHE A 241 7.52 12.35 -5.99
CA PHE A 241 6.41 11.99 -6.89
C PHE A 241 6.05 13.30 -7.55
N GLY A 242 6.21 13.35 -8.87
CA GLY A 242 6.22 14.59 -9.61
C GLY A 242 5.20 15.56 -9.08
N THR A 243 5.57 16.82 -9.09
CA THR A 243 4.68 17.88 -8.69
C THR A 243 3.27 17.58 -9.25
N LYS A 244 2.21 18.15 -8.66
CA LYS A 244 0.82 18.06 -9.13
C LYS A 244 0.68 18.08 -10.67
N GLN A 245 1.69 18.59 -11.38
CA GLN A 245 1.84 18.57 -12.84
C GLN A 245 2.21 17.20 -13.42
N ASP A 246 2.90 16.32 -12.70
CA ASP A 246 3.28 14.99 -13.20
C ASP A 246 2.23 13.91 -12.88
N LEU A 247 1.30 14.21 -11.96
CA LEU A 247 0.12 13.38 -11.70
C LEU A 247 -1.12 13.80 -12.53
N LEU A 248 -1.07 14.96 -13.19
CA LEU A 248 -2.20 15.53 -13.95
C LEU A 248 -1.99 15.57 -15.48
N PHE A 249 -0.88 14.99 -16.01
CA PHE A 249 -0.63 14.87 -17.45
C PHE A 249 -0.24 13.46 -17.87
#